data_9d26c2e83464a5ad15fcb1b794d1c6e6
#
_entry.id   9d26c2e83464a5ad15fcb1b794d1c6e6
#
_cell.length_a   1.000
_cell.length_b   1.000
_cell.length_c   1.000
_cell.angle_alpha   90.00
_cell.angle_beta   90.00
_cell.angle_gamma   90.00
#
_symmetry.space_group_name_H-M   'P 1'
#
loop_
_entity.id
_entity.type
_entity.pdbx_description
1 polymer ?
#
loop_
_entity_poly.entity_id
_entity_poly.type
_entity_poly.pdbx_seq_one_letter_code
_entity_poly.pdbx_strand_id
1 'polypeptide(L)'
;IMSVHELRMRNWKMQSGQRILNNEIESGRDELGVLLMGHDYKSWWTGSLLSIDEARAILPGQSATTLQVACSVVAAACWMMNNPSAGIRVPDDLPHEEVLKIAYPYLGTFHSAAVDWDPLKNRNDLFPGFGNGPTKLDTTDPWQFANFLVPTPRAV
;
A
#
# COMPACT_ATOMS: atom_id res chain seq x y z
N ILE A 1 -15.84 5.43 4.90
CA ILE A 1 -17.31 5.59 4.82
C ILE A 1 -17.74 6.78 5.66
N MET A 2 -17.38 6.87 6.96
CA MET A 2 -17.80 7.97 7.84
C MET A 2 -17.43 9.37 7.32
N SER A 3 -16.23 9.55 6.79
CA SER A 3 -15.78 10.81 6.18
C SER A 3 -16.64 11.25 4.99
N VAL A 4 -17.08 10.28 4.18
CA VAL A 4 -17.97 10.55 3.04
C VAL A 4 -19.37 10.94 3.51
N HIS A 5 -19.87 10.30 4.56
CA HIS A 5 -21.15 10.69 5.17
C HIS A 5 -21.11 12.10 5.73
N GLU A 6 -20.04 12.47 6.43
CA GLU A 6 -19.84 13.83 6.94
C GLU A 6 -19.82 14.85 5.79
N LEU A 7 -19.05 14.57 4.74
CA LEU A 7 -18.97 15.44 3.57
C LEU A 7 -20.35 15.61 2.89
N ARG A 8 -21.12 14.52 2.77
CA ARG A 8 -22.48 14.56 2.25
C ARG A 8 -23.42 15.43 3.12
N MET A 9 -23.32 15.28 4.43
CA MET A 9 -24.11 16.12 5.38
C MET A 9 -23.77 17.61 5.27
N ARG A 10 -22.53 17.92 4.85
CA ARG A 10 -22.08 19.29 4.55
C ARG A 10 -22.42 19.75 3.14
N ASN A 11 -23.33 19.06 2.44
CA ASN A 11 -23.66 19.35 1.04
C ASN A 11 -22.43 19.41 0.12
N TRP A 12 -21.50 18.47 0.29
CA TRP A 12 -20.24 18.35 -0.46
C TRP A 12 -19.29 19.55 -0.30
N LYS A 13 -19.51 20.38 0.71
CA LYS A 13 -18.59 21.48 1.01
C LYS A 13 -17.41 20.97 1.81
N MET A 14 -16.24 21.15 1.25
CA MET A 14 -14.97 20.88 1.95
C MET A 14 -14.79 21.83 3.13
N GLN A 15 -13.97 21.44 4.09
CA GLN A 15 -13.58 22.31 5.20
C GLN A 15 -12.86 23.55 4.68
N SER A 16 -13.05 24.67 5.40
CA SER A 16 -12.51 25.97 4.99
C SER A 16 -10.99 26.10 5.14
N GLY A 17 -10.38 25.27 5.97
CA GLY A 17 -8.94 25.27 6.21
C GLY A 17 -8.32 23.90 5.90
N GLN A 18 -7.10 23.90 5.40
CA GLN A 18 -6.26 22.73 5.26
C GLN A 18 -5.16 22.77 6.30
N ARG A 19 -4.84 21.63 6.89
CA ARG A 19 -3.78 21.49 7.88
C ARG A 19 -2.80 20.42 7.42
N ILE A 20 -1.54 20.77 7.42
CA ILE A 20 -0.45 19.83 7.20
C ILE A 20 -0.07 19.27 8.57
N LEU A 21 -0.02 17.93 8.66
CA LEU A 21 0.45 17.24 9.86
C LEU A 21 1.96 17.48 10.04
N ASN A 22 2.36 17.75 11.28
CA ASN A 22 3.77 17.88 11.64
C ASN A 22 4.19 16.73 12.58
N ASN A 23 3.84 16.84 13.87
CA ASN A 23 4.29 15.91 14.90
C ASN A 23 3.14 15.16 15.58
N GLU A 24 1.97 15.13 14.97
CA GLU A 24 0.78 14.48 15.54
C GLU A 24 0.82 12.95 15.52
N ILE A 25 1.69 12.36 14.70
CA ILE A 25 1.91 10.90 14.71
C ILE A 25 2.86 10.59 15.86
N GLU A 26 2.37 9.90 16.87
CA GLU A 26 3.15 9.57 18.06
C GLU A 26 3.96 8.28 17.88
N SER A 27 3.39 7.29 17.22
CA SER A 27 4.04 6.00 17.01
C SER A 27 3.49 5.30 15.77
N GLY A 28 4.18 4.26 15.32
CA GLY A 28 3.77 3.44 14.20
C GLY A 28 4.85 3.32 13.14
N ARG A 29 4.55 2.54 12.12
CA ARG A 29 5.42 2.37 10.95
C ARG A 29 4.59 2.23 9.69
N ASP A 30 5.17 2.61 8.58
CA ASP A 30 4.65 2.32 7.26
C ASP A 30 5.23 1.00 6.74
N GLU A 31 4.36 0.21 6.13
CA GLU A 31 4.68 -1.03 5.45
C GLU A 31 4.35 -0.83 3.98
N LEU A 32 5.34 -0.46 3.20
CA LEU A 32 5.18 -0.16 1.77
C LEU A 32 5.78 -1.28 0.94
N GLY A 33 4.94 -2.00 0.23
CA GLY A 33 5.42 -3.17 -0.51
C GLY A 33 4.42 -3.72 -1.50
N VAL A 34 4.80 -4.85 -2.08
CA VAL A 34 4.04 -5.59 -3.07
C VAL A 34 3.77 -6.99 -2.55
N LEU A 35 2.53 -7.43 -2.65
CA LEU A 35 2.13 -8.80 -2.43
C LEU A 35 1.97 -9.50 -3.79
N LEU A 36 2.89 -10.40 -4.10
CA LEU A 36 2.83 -11.24 -5.29
C LEU A 36 2.00 -12.48 -4.97
N MET A 37 1.06 -12.81 -5.85
CA MET A 37 0.09 -13.90 -5.64
C MET A 37 -0.05 -14.76 -6.89
N GLY A 38 -0.56 -16.00 -6.70
CA GLY A 38 -0.90 -16.87 -7.82
C GLY A 38 0.29 -17.60 -8.47
N HIS A 39 1.33 -17.86 -7.70
CA HIS A 39 2.49 -18.66 -8.10
C HIS A 39 2.70 -19.86 -7.15
N ASP A 40 3.63 -20.74 -7.47
CA ASP A 40 3.87 -22.00 -6.74
C ASP A 40 4.25 -21.81 -5.26
N TYR A 41 4.74 -20.62 -4.89
CA TYR A 41 5.08 -20.25 -3.51
C TYR A 41 3.89 -19.65 -2.73
N LYS A 42 2.65 -19.79 -3.22
CA LYS A 42 1.41 -19.20 -2.69
C LYS A 42 1.40 -17.68 -2.80
N SER A 43 1.82 -16.97 -1.79
CA SER A 43 2.01 -15.53 -1.86
C SER A 43 3.38 -15.12 -1.32
N TRP A 44 3.88 -14.00 -1.80
CA TRP A 44 5.16 -13.46 -1.41
C TRP A 44 5.02 -11.96 -1.19
N TRP A 45 5.41 -11.50 -0.02
CA TRP A 45 5.45 -10.06 0.26
C TRP A 45 6.89 -9.56 0.18
N THR A 46 7.08 -8.43 -0.49
CA THR A 46 8.36 -7.74 -0.55
C THR A 46 8.17 -6.24 -0.42
N GLY A 47 8.94 -5.58 0.43
CA GLY A 47 8.79 -4.16 0.66
C GLY A 47 9.64 -3.62 1.79
N SER A 48 9.39 -2.39 2.17
CA SER A 48 10.10 -1.66 3.20
C SER A 48 9.23 -1.37 4.42
N LEU A 49 9.86 -1.35 5.58
CA LEU A 49 9.27 -1.04 6.87
C LEU A 49 10.01 0.17 7.43
N LEU A 50 9.29 1.28 7.61
CA LEU A 50 9.87 2.52 8.14
C LEU A 50 9.02 3.05 9.29
N SER A 51 9.58 3.10 10.47
CA SER A 51 8.92 3.68 11.63
C SER A 51 8.93 5.21 11.60
N ILE A 52 8.01 5.82 12.36
CA ILE A 52 7.98 7.28 12.49
C ILE A 52 9.26 7.81 13.15
N ASP A 53 9.84 7.08 14.10
CA ASP A 53 11.06 7.47 14.78
C ASP A 53 12.27 7.44 13.86
N GLU A 54 12.41 6.38 13.06
CA GLU A 54 13.44 6.27 12.03
C GLU A 54 13.31 7.38 10.98
N ALA A 55 12.09 7.65 10.52
CA ALA A 55 11.83 8.71 9.54
C ALA A 55 12.23 10.10 10.10
N ARG A 56 11.88 10.38 11.36
CA ARG A 56 12.22 11.65 12.03
C ARG A 56 13.69 11.79 12.35
N ALA A 57 14.39 10.68 12.58
CA ALA A 57 15.84 10.69 12.74
C ALA A 57 16.56 11.09 11.44
N ILE A 58 16.00 10.72 10.28
CA ILE A 58 16.52 11.11 8.97
C ILE A 58 16.09 12.54 8.61
N LEU A 59 14.80 12.83 8.76
CA LEU A 59 14.21 14.12 8.38
C LEU A 59 13.20 14.59 9.45
N PRO A 60 13.61 15.46 10.38
CA PRO A 60 12.75 15.96 11.43
C PRO A 60 11.46 16.57 10.89
N GLY A 61 10.32 16.30 11.54
CA GLY A 61 9.02 16.84 11.18
C GLY A 61 8.31 16.12 10.02
N GLN A 62 8.92 15.08 9.43
CA GLN A 62 8.32 14.32 8.36
C GLN A 62 7.74 12.99 8.85
N SER A 63 6.80 12.46 8.08
CA SER A 63 6.26 11.12 8.29
C SER A 63 7.03 10.05 7.48
N ALA A 64 6.89 8.80 7.89
CA ALA A 64 7.48 7.67 7.17
C ALA A 64 6.98 7.60 5.73
N THR A 65 5.66 7.74 5.51
CA THR A 65 5.06 7.75 4.16
C THR A 65 5.66 8.83 3.27
N THR A 66 5.77 10.06 3.79
CA THR A 66 6.33 11.18 3.01
C THR A 66 7.78 10.89 2.61
N LEU A 67 8.57 10.36 3.53
CA LEU A 67 9.99 10.06 3.27
C LEU A 67 10.14 8.94 2.22
N GLN A 68 9.38 7.85 2.35
CA GLN A 68 9.39 6.74 1.39
C GLN A 68 8.96 7.17 -0.02
N VAL A 69 7.95 8.02 -0.14
CA VAL A 69 7.52 8.55 -1.44
C VAL A 69 8.53 9.53 -2.00
N ALA A 70 9.00 10.48 -1.20
CA ALA A 70 9.93 11.50 -1.65
C ALA A 70 11.28 10.91 -2.11
N CYS A 71 11.80 9.89 -1.41
CA CYS A 71 13.08 9.29 -1.79
C CYS A 71 13.03 8.63 -3.17
N SER A 72 11.91 8.04 -3.56
CA SER A 72 11.77 7.45 -4.90
C SER A 72 11.77 8.51 -6.00
N VAL A 73 11.12 9.66 -5.75
CA VAL A 73 11.15 10.79 -6.67
C VAL A 73 12.56 11.38 -6.81
N VAL A 74 13.26 11.56 -5.68
CA VAL A 74 14.64 12.04 -5.67
C VAL A 74 15.56 11.06 -6.39
N ALA A 75 15.42 9.76 -6.13
CA ALA A 75 16.24 8.73 -6.78
C ALA A 75 16.03 8.70 -8.29
N ALA A 76 14.78 8.81 -8.76
CA ALA A 76 14.48 8.91 -10.18
C ALA A 76 15.06 10.20 -10.81
N ALA A 77 14.96 11.33 -10.11
CA ALA A 77 15.53 12.59 -10.56
C ALA A 77 17.06 12.51 -10.68
N CYS A 78 17.73 11.92 -9.70
CA CYS A 78 19.18 11.70 -9.77
C CYS A 78 19.58 10.80 -10.95
N TRP A 79 18.80 9.73 -11.16
CA TRP A 79 19.04 8.87 -12.32
C TRP A 79 18.89 9.62 -13.64
N MET A 80 17.82 10.40 -13.79
CA MET A 80 17.59 11.21 -14.99
C MET A 80 18.71 12.23 -15.26
N MET A 81 19.22 12.87 -14.23
CA MET A 81 20.35 13.80 -14.36
C MET A 81 21.62 13.11 -14.85
N ASN A 82 21.84 11.87 -14.42
CA ASN A 82 22.97 11.06 -14.85
C ASN A 82 22.77 10.43 -16.23
N ASN A 83 21.54 10.41 -16.75
CA ASN A 83 21.19 9.79 -18.03
C ASN A 83 20.39 10.76 -18.94
N PRO A 84 20.94 11.95 -19.26
CA PRO A 84 20.20 13.02 -19.95
C PRO A 84 19.72 12.64 -21.37
N SER A 85 20.32 11.63 -21.98
CA SER A 85 19.96 11.13 -23.32
C SER A 85 18.92 10.01 -23.29
N ALA A 86 18.45 9.60 -22.11
CA ALA A 86 17.52 8.46 -22.00
C ALA A 86 16.10 8.77 -22.54
N GLY A 87 15.77 10.04 -22.74
CA GLY A 87 14.45 10.47 -23.21
C GLY A 87 13.39 10.39 -22.10
N ILE A 88 12.12 10.39 -22.50
CA ILE A 88 10.99 10.26 -21.57
C ILE A 88 10.90 8.80 -21.10
N ARG A 89 10.80 8.61 -19.79
CA ARG A 89 10.65 7.30 -19.15
C ARG A 89 9.49 7.31 -18.18
N VAL A 90 8.78 6.20 -18.11
CA VAL A 90 7.83 5.90 -17.01
C VAL A 90 8.55 5.12 -15.92
N PRO A 91 8.03 5.05 -14.69
CA PRO A 91 8.70 4.37 -13.59
C PRO A 91 9.12 2.93 -13.90
N ASP A 92 8.31 2.20 -14.65
CA ASP A 92 8.57 0.80 -15.03
C ASP A 92 9.75 0.64 -16.00
N ASP A 93 10.13 1.70 -16.70
CA ASP A 93 11.28 1.73 -17.62
C ASP A 93 12.59 2.09 -16.91
N LEU A 94 12.54 2.49 -15.66
CA LEU A 94 13.73 2.85 -14.88
C LEU A 94 14.47 1.60 -14.38
N PRO A 95 15.80 1.60 -14.41
CA PRO A 95 16.57 0.47 -13.86
C PRO A 95 16.43 0.46 -12.34
N HIS A 96 15.58 -0.44 -11.85
CA HIS A 96 15.21 -0.50 -10.44
C HIS A 96 16.41 -0.64 -9.49
N GLU A 97 17.45 -1.38 -9.88
CA GLU A 97 18.64 -1.54 -9.06
C GLU A 97 19.39 -0.23 -8.83
N GLU A 98 19.50 0.62 -9.87
CA GLU A 98 20.16 1.92 -9.78
C GLU A 98 19.32 2.90 -8.94
N VAL A 99 18.02 2.93 -9.17
CA VAL A 99 17.09 3.79 -8.44
C VAL A 99 17.02 3.39 -6.97
N LEU A 100 16.85 2.10 -6.68
CA LEU A 100 16.82 1.59 -5.32
C LEU A 100 18.12 1.83 -4.55
N LYS A 101 19.28 1.77 -5.22
CA LYS A 101 20.56 2.09 -4.60
C LYS A 101 20.59 3.48 -3.95
N ILE A 102 19.92 4.43 -4.57
CA ILE A 102 19.78 5.80 -4.03
C ILE A 102 18.69 5.86 -2.96
N ALA A 103 17.58 5.12 -3.13
CA ALA A 103 16.44 5.19 -2.24
C ALA A 103 16.61 4.39 -0.94
N TYR A 104 17.33 3.26 -0.94
CA TYR A 104 17.47 2.36 0.21
C TYR A 104 17.79 3.03 1.55
N PRO A 105 18.69 4.03 1.64
CA PRO A 105 18.98 4.68 2.91
C PRO A 105 17.77 5.36 3.59
N TYR A 106 16.70 5.58 2.85
CA TYR A 106 15.50 6.30 3.29
C TYR A 106 14.27 5.40 3.42
N LEU A 107 14.39 4.12 3.09
CA LEU A 107 13.25 3.19 3.06
C LEU A 107 13.08 2.39 4.36
N GLY A 108 14.03 2.48 5.30
CA GLY A 108 14.04 1.65 6.50
C GLY A 108 14.45 0.20 6.22
N THR A 109 13.88 -0.73 6.96
CA THR A 109 14.22 -2.15 6.81
C THR A 109 13.52 -2.77 5.61
N PHE A 110 14.28 -3.37 4.71
CA PHE A 110 13.71 -4.12 3.59
C PHE A 110 13.42 -5.55 4.00
N HIS A 111 12.20 -6.01 3.73
CA HIS A 111 11.75 -7.35 4.04
C HIS A 111 11.21 -8.04 2.79
N SER A 112 11.56 -9.32 2.61
CA SER A 112 11.07 -10.12 1.48
C SER A 112 10.90 -11.56 1.97
N ALA A 113 9.65 -12.04 2.01
CA ALA A 113 9.34 -13.34 2.57
C ALA A 113 8.08 -13.96 1.97
N ALA A 114 8.03 -15.28 2.01
CA ALA A 114 6.82 -16.04 1.75
C ALA A 114 5.75 -15.71 2.82
N VAL A 115 4.53 -15.52 2.38
CA VAL A 115 3.36 -15.27 3.23
C VAL A 115 2.36 -16.38 3.05
N ASP A 116 1.94 -16.98 4.15
CA ASP A 116 0.90 -18.02 4.15
C ASP A 116 -0.48 -17.36 4.17
N TRP A 117 -0.79 -16.62 3.11
CA TRP A 117 -2.08 -15.98 2.89
C TRP A 117 -2.67 -16.41 1.54
N ASP A 118 -3.96 -16.62 1.52
CA ASP A 118 -4.77 -16.75 0.32
C ASP A 118 -6.14 -16.09 0.54
N PRO A 119 -6.90 -15.79 -0.52
CA PRO A 119 -8.17 -15.07 -0.40
C PRO A 119 -9.28 -15.83 0.34
N LEU A 120 -9.11 -17.12 0.61
CA LEU A 120 -10.06 -17.94 1.36
C LEU A 120 -9.69 -18.08 2.84
N LYS A 121 -8.44 -17.82 3.18
CA LYS A 121 -7.93 -17.95 4.55
C LYS A 121 -8.64 -16.97 5.48
N ASN A 122 -9.18 -17.49 6.58
CA ASN A 122 -9.93 -16.71 7.59
C ASN A 122 -11.21 -16.03 7.05
N ARG A 123 -11.69 -16.45 5.90
CA ARG A 123 -12.94 -15.96 5.35
C ARG A 123 -14.13 -16.67 5.99
N ASN A 124 -14.32 -16.42 7.27
CA ASN A 124 -15.44 -16.95 8.02
C ASN A 124 -16.65 -16.03 7.85
N ASP A 125 -17.81 -16.64 7.59
CA ASP A 125 -19.07 -15.91 7.73
C ASP A 125 -19.29 -15.64 9.23
N LEU A 126 -19.15 -14.38 9.63
CA LEU A 126 -19.34 -13.95 11.00
C LEU A 126 -20.79 -14.14 11.45
N PHE A 127 -21.73 -14.22 10.52
CA PHE A 127 -23.16 -14.37 10.78
C PHE A 127 -23.79 -15.41 9.85
N PRO A 128 -23.45 -16.72 10.03
CA PRO A 128 -24.03 -17.76 9.21
C PRO A 128 -25.56 -17.76 9.36
N GLY A 129 -26.25 -17.56 8.26
CA GLY A 129 -27.72 -17.46 8.23
C GLY A 129 -28.29 -16.03 8.16
N PHE A 130 -27.48 -14.99 8.29
CA PHE A 130 -27.85 -13.60 8.05
C PHE A 130 -27.24 -13.13 6.71
N GLY A 131 -27.85 -13.47 5.63
CA GLY A 131 -27.43 -13.06 4.30
C GLY A 131 -27.80 -14.08 3.24
N ASN A 132 -27.71 -13.68 2.00
CA ASN A 132 -27.78 -14.62 0.89
C ASN A 132 -26.58 -15.54 1.01
N GLY A 133 -26.80 -16.82 1.23
CA GLY A 133 -25.80 -17.84 1.54
C GLY A 133 -24.47 -17.71 0.80
N PRO A 134 -23.43 -18.38 1.28
CA PRO A 134 -22.07 -18.17 0.79
C PRO A 134 -22.05 -18.29 -0.72
N THR A 135 -21.50 -17.31 -1.40
CA THR A 135 -21.04 -17.48 -2.77
C THR A 135 -20.23 -18.77 -2.78
N LYS A 136 -20.59 -19.74 -3.60
CA LYS A 136 -19.89 -21.03 -3.68
C LYS A 136 -18.44 -20.72 -4.05
N LEU A 137 -17.57 -20.70 -3.04
CA LEU A 137 -16.15 -20.42 -3.22
C LEU A 137 -15.50 -21.64 -3.86
N ASP A 138 -14.65 -21.41 -4.84
CA ASP A 138 -13.83 -22.48 -5.39
C ASP A 138 -12.62 -22.70 -4.47
N THR A 139 -12.67 -23.80 -3.72
CA THR A 139 -11.60 -24.18 -2.80
C THR A 139 -10.49 -24.98 -3.47
N THR A 140 -10.68 -25.39 -4.73
CA THR A 140 -9.68 -26.15 -5.48
C THR A 140 -8.62 -25.24 -6.07
N ASP A 141 -9.00 -24.01 -6.41
CA ASP A 141 -8.08 -22.95 -6.81
C ASP A 141 -8.39 -21.65 -6.04
N PRO A 142 -7.70 -21.40 -4.93
CA PRO A 142 -7.96 -20.23 -4.09
C PRO A 142 -7.73 -18.90 -4.82
N TRP A 143 -6.94 -18.89 -5.90
CA TRP A 143 -6.54 -17.68 -6.62
C TRP A 143 -7.53 -17.22 -7.70
N GLN A 144 -8.63 -17.93 -7.88
CA GLN A 144 -9.70 -17.50 -8.79
C GLN A 144 -10.24 -16.12 -8.40
N PHE A 145 -10.43 -15.26 -9.39
CA PHE A 145 -10.92 -13.88 -9.17
C PHE A 145 -12.22 -13.85 -8.36
N ALA A 146 -13.12 -14.81 -8.56
CA ALA A 146 -14.36 -14.93 -7.81
C ALA A 146 -14.13 -15.03 -6.28
N ASN A 147 -12.99 -15.58 -5.85
CA ASN A 147 -12.65 -15.72 -4.44
C ASN A 147 -12.20 -14.40 -3.78
N PHE A 148 -11.91 -13.37 -4.56
CA PHE A 148 -11.60 -12.03 -4.05
C PHE A 148 -12.85 -11.15 -3.91
N LEU A 149 -13.95 -11.53 -4.53
CA LEU A 149 -15.18 -10.75 -4.49
C LEU A 149 -15.81 -10.78 -3.10
N VAL A 150 -16.14 -9.60 -2.60
CA VAL A 150 -16.95 -9.45 -1.38
C VAL A 150 -18.43 -9.51 -1.79
N PRO A 151 -19.26 -10.36 -1.16
CA PRO A 151 -20.68 -10.39 -1.43
C PRO A 151 -21.29 -8.99 -1.23
N THR A 152 -21.91 -8.47 -2.26
CA THR A 152 -22.64 -7.19 -2.14
C THR A 152 -23.99 -7.47 -1.49
N PRO A 153 -24.36 -6.81 -0.39
CA PRO A 153 -25.73 -6.90 0.13
C PRO A 153 -26.71 -6.52 -0.98
N ARG A 154 -27.69 -7.38 -1.26
CA ARG A 154 -28.78 -6.98 -2.14
C ARG A 154 -29.50 -5.79 -1.50
N ALA A 155 -29.64 -4.70 -2.25
CA ALA A 155 -30.53 -3.63 -1.86
C ALA A 155 -31.94 -4.22 -1.65
N VAL A 156 -32.46 -4.05 -0.44
CA VAL A 156 -33.85 -4.38 -0.08
C VAL A 156 -34.75 -3.33 -0.68
#